data_9d10b9f532abb25ed015771e13a5db35
#
_entry.id   9d10b9f532abb25ed015771e13a5db35
#
_cell.length_a   1.000
_cell.length_b   1.000
_cell.length_c   1.000
_cell.angle_alpha   90.00
_cell.angle_beta   90.00
_cell.angle_gamma   90.00
#
_symmetry.space_group_name_H-M   'P 1'
#
loop_
_entity.id
_entity.type
_entity.pdbx_description
1 polymer ?
#
loop_
_entity_poly.entity_id
_entity_poly.type
_entity_poly.pdbx_seq_one_letter_code
_entity_poly.pdbx_strand_id
1 'polypeptide(L)'
;MANEYLYGAYGHIGETVAQSAVQAGTTPVYVGTAPVNLVRGFADAGVINEPIKLSNMVDAQRKLGYSADWGTFTLCEVMNAHFNNTIGNIGPIYVINVLDPSEGKHRKADETTKQLSFTGGRAEFASGTIILDTLTIAKSEGGDYVEGTDYAVDYNFTKGTVIITSLIDDSPLTGTLTASFYEVDDTTIEDEDIIGGVTASGEYSGLSSIALLYPEQFAVCNLIAAPGWSHSPAVYNAMLTTSQKINGHWDAFVVADLPLVSGSAAVGEAEVNEAQAGATAVDTIEKAIAWKKNNAFTSERSKVYWPQGIDNLGNVYHLSTLAVVELMRADFSHNSVPMETCGNKAIPIIKQYFGANATNRGFSQQEGKELTQNGISTAVAWGGEWVLWGDHTAAYTYGADVDPRAIFDVSMRMLMHITNDFQREWSPKIDEPMTRALKDEIINREQEKLDGYVSMGALLGEPKIVFLESENSTTDIMNGDFRWDIAVTPTPPLKSASVYVAYTDAGFSVYYEGGDE
;
A
#
# COMPACT_ATOMS: atom_id res chain seq x y z
N MET A 1 28.83 24.82 -23.11
CA MET A 1 28.91 23.89 -24.26
C MET A 1 28.85 24.71 -25.52
N ALA A 2 29.83 24.61 -26.39
CA ALA A 2 29.83 25.31 -27.68
C ALA A 2 28.70 24.72 -28.54
N ASN A 3 27.86 25.59 -29.10
CA ASN A 3 26.84 25.16 -30.06
C ASN A 3 27.54 24.59 -31.30
N GLU A 4 27.48 23.28 -31.49
CA GLU A 4 27.95 22.61 -32.70
C GLU A 4 26.99 22.97 -33.84
N TYR A 5 27.56 23.41 -34.97
CA TYR A 5 26.76 23.68 -36.17
C TYR A 5 26.38 22.35 -36.80
N LEU A 6 25.09 22.01 -36.74
CA LEU A 6 24.53 20.77 -37.29
C LEU A 6 23.81 21.07 -38.62
N TYR A 7 24.15 20.29 -39.67
CA TYR A 7 23.49 20.35 -40.97
C TYR A 7 23.27 18.92 -41.49
N GLY A 8 22.05 18.39 -41.29
CA GLY A 8 21.68 17.01 -41.66
C GLY A 8 20.66 16.41 -40.68
N ALA A 9 20.35 15.12 -40.89
CA ALA A 9 19.54 14.34 -39.99
C ALA A 9 20.43 13.59 -38.98
N TYR A 10 20.18 13.77 -37.69
CA TYR A 10 20.95 13.18 -36.60
C TYR A 10 20.07 12.28 -35.76
N GLY A 11 20.53 11.07 -35.45
CA GLY A 11 19.88 10.12 -34.58
C GLY A 11 20.72 9.91 -33.32
N HIS A 12 20.10 9.99 -32.16
CA HIS A 12 20.70 9.68 -30.86
C HIS A 12 19.91 8.58 -30.20
N ILE A 13 20.60 7.65 -29.54
CA ILE A 13 19.96 6.67 -28.63
C ILE A 13 19.79 7.41 -27.29
N GLY A 14 18.55 7.69 -26.96
CA GLY A 14 18.22 8.27 -25.66
C GLY A 14 18.23 7.23 -24.53
N GLU A 15 18.09 7.71 -23.31
CA GLU A 15 17.92 6.84 -22.14
C GLU A 15 16.63 6.02 -22.23
N THR A 16 16.61 4.87 -21.55
CA THR A 16 15.41 4.03 -21.46
C THR A 16 14.31 4.80 -20.73
N VAL A 17 13.20 5.06 -21.40
CA VAL A 17 12.03 5.67 -20.79
C VAL A 17 11.24 4.56 -20.09
N ALA A 18 11.16 4.63 -18.75
CA ALA A 18 10.30 3.74 -17.99
C ALA A 18 8.83 4.02 -18.31
N GLN A 19 8.07 2.95 -18.51
CA GLN A 19 6.62 3.07 -18.67
C GLN A 19 6.00 3.57 -17.36
N SER A 20 5.36 4.73 -17.39
CA SER A 20 4.63 5.24 -16.21
C SER A 20 3.43 4.35 -15.92
N ALA A 21 3.13 4.16 -14.64
CA ALA A 21 1.91 3.51 -14.21
C ALA A 21 0.68 4.32 -14.65
N VAL A 22 -0.46 3.65 -14.80
CA VAL A 22 -1.75 4.33 -15.01
C VAL A 22 -2.03 5.22 -13.80
N GLN A 23 -2.33 6.48 -14.04
CA GLN A 23 -2.53 7.46 -12.95
C GLN A 23 -3.93 7.31 -12.37
N ALA A 24 -4.01 6.96 -11.09
CA ALA A 24 -5.25 6.89 -10.31
C ALA A 24 -5.48 8.15 -9.46
N GLY A 25 -6.75 8.44 -9.16
CA GLY A 25 -7.11 9.53 -8.25
C GLY A 25 -7.12 9.13 -6.77
N THR A 26 -7.26 7.83 -6.48
CA THR A 26 -7.17 7.29 -5.12
C THR A 26 -5.72 7.29 -4.66
N THR A 27 -5.49 7.83 -3.47
CA THR A 27 -4.16 8.04 -2.89
C THR A 27 -3.91 7.06 -1.74
N PRO A 28 -3.24 5.92 -1.98
CA PRO A 28 -2.79 5.04 -0.91
C PRO A 28 -1.50 5.58 -0.28
N VAL A 29 -1.38 5.37 1.02
CA VAL A 29 -0.14 5.58 1.78
C VAL A 29 0.27 4.27 2.44
N TYR A 30 1.49 3.85 2.18
CA TYR A 30 2.08 2.68 2.78
C TYR A 30 3.18 3.09 3.77
N VAL A 31 3.18 2.47 4.94
CA VAL A 31 4.24 2.65 5.95
C VAL A 31 4.98 1.34 6.11
N GLY A 32 6.31 1.39 6.12
CA GLY A 32 7.15 0.20 6.21
C GLY A 32 8.62 0.51 5.99
N THR A 33 9.38 -0.49 5.59
CA THR A 33 10.84 -0.42 5.43
C THR A 33 11.25 -0.48 3.96
N ALA A 34 12.19 0.35 3.56
CA ALA A 34 12.78 0.36 2.22
C ALA A 34 14.30 0.34 2.28
N PRO A 35 15.00 -0.27 1.30
CA PRO A 35 16.45 -0.40 1.30
C PRO A 35 17.17 0.89 0.91
N VAL A 36 16.91 1.99 1.64
CA VAL A 36 17.57 3.29 1.42
C VAL A 36 19.09 3.21 1.64
N ASN A 37 19.55 2.24 2.40
CA ASN A 37 20.97 1.89 2.57
C ASN A 37 21.68 1.53 1.25
N LEU A 38 20.92 1.14 0.22
CA LEU A 38 21.41 0.82 -1.13
C LEU A 38 21.36 2.03 -2.08
N VAL A 39 20.98 3.20 -1.58
CA VAL A 39 20.95 4.46 -2.32
C VAL A 39 22.01 5.39 -1.75
N ARG A 40 22.81 5.98 -2.62
CA ARG A 40 23.87 6.90 -2.22
C ARG A 40 23.29 8.23 -1.75
N GLY A 41 23.84 8.77 -0.65
CA GLY A 41 23.43 10.05 -0.09
C GLY A 41 22.03 10.03 0.53
N PHE A 42 21.56 8.89 0.99
CA PHE A 42 20.22 8.74 1.60
C PHE A 42 20.00 9.69 2.78
N ALA A 43 21.04 9.98 3.54
CA ALA A 43 20.94 10.83 4.73
C ALA A 43 20.50 12.28 4.43
N ASP A 44 20.89 12.80 3.26
CA ASP A 44 20.55 14.15 2.81
C ASP A 44 19.32 14.16 1.87
N ALA A 45 18.80 12.99 1.49
CA ALA A 45 17.74 12.86 0.48
C ALA A 45 16.32 13.08 1.03
N GLY A 46 16.13 13.20 2.37
CA GLY A 46 14.80 13.35 2.98
C GLY A 46 13.89 12.18 2.69
N VAL A 47 14.40 10.94 2.83
CA VAL A 47 13.66 9.70 2.48
C VAL A 47 13.28 8.87 3.71
N ILE A 48 13.57 9.37 4.90
CA ILE A 48 13.28 8.70 6.16
C ILE A 48 12.15 9.45 6.86
N ASN A 49 11.08 8.74 7.20
CA ASN A 49 9.89 9.29 7.85
C ASN A 49 9.17 10.43 7.09
N GLU A 50 9.37 10.50 5.78
CA GLU A 50 8.76 11.49 4.90
C GLU A 50 7.84 10.82 3.87
N PRO A 51 6.70 11.44 3.48
CA PRO A 51 5.82 10.89 2.47
C PRO A 51 6.43 11.03 1.06
N ILE A 52 6.90 9.94 0.51
CA ILE A 52 7.56 9.89 -0.80
C ILE A 52 6.58 9.43 -1.88
N LYS A 53 6.38 10.27 -2.89
CA LYS A 53 5.60 9.92 -4.09
C LYS A 53 6.43 9.03 -5.01
N LEU A 54 5.88 7.86 -5.38
CA LEU A 54 6.45 6.93 -6.34
C LEU A 54 5.50 6.79 -7.54
N SER A 55 6.05 6.94 -8.74
CA SER A 55 5.28 6.92 -9.98
C SER A 55 5.54 5.67 -10.86
N ASN A 56 6.69 5.03 -10.70
CA ASN A 56 7.08 3.81 -11.40
C ASN A 56 8.27 3.15 -10.68
N MET A 57 8.67 1.95 -11.13
CA MET A 57 9.75 1.17 -10.52
C MET A 57 11.12 1.89 -10.57
N VAL A 58 11.43 2.58 -11.65
CA VAL A 58 12.72 3.30 -11.78
C VAL A 58 12.78 4.47 -10.78
N ASP A 59 11.68 5.20 -10.62
CA ASP A 59 11.56 6.27 -9.64
C ASP A 59 11.71 5.73 -8.20
N ALA A 60 11.08 4.59 -7.92
CA ALA A 60 11.18 3.91 -6.63
C ALA A 60 12.62 3.46 -6.31
N GLN A 61 13.26 2.77 -7.25
CA GLN A 61 14.65 2.32 -7.11
C GLN A 61 15.62 3.47 -6.89
N ARG A 62 15.43 4.58 -7.60
CA ARG A 62 16.30 5.76 -7.46
C ARG A 62 16.16 6.44 -6.12
N LYS A 63 14.93 6.54 -5.57
CA LYS A 63 14.65 7.26 -4.32
C LYS A 63 14.89 6.41 -3.08
N LEU A 64 14.47 5.15 -3.12
CA LEU A 64 14.38 4.28 -1.95
C LEU A 64 15.16 2.97 -2.07
N GLY A 65 15.73 2.69 -3.26
CA GLY A 65 16.33 1.40 -3.54
C GLY A 65 15.28 0.31 -3.82
N TYR A 66 15.76 -0.90 -4.03
CA TYR A 66 14.94 -2.09 -4.19
C TYR A 66 15.72 -3.34 -3.81
N SER A 67 15.06 -4.25 -3.11
CA SER A 67 15.58 -5.57 -2.75
C SER A 67 14.53 -6.64 -3.01
N ALA A 68 14.98 -7.86 -3.32
CA ALA A 68 14.11 -9.03 -3.39
C ALA A 68 13.77 -9.60 -1.98
N ASP A 69 14.43 -9.13 -0.95
CA ASP A 69 14.14 -9.45 0.45
C ASP A 69 13.02 -8.56 0.96
N TRP A 70 11.77 -9.00 0.73
CA TRP A 70 10.59 -8.27 1.18
C TRP A 70 10.28 -8.46 2.67
N GLY A 71 10.92 -9.45 3.31
CA GLY A 71 10.83 -9.62 4.75
C GLY A 71 11.45 -8.44 5.49
N THR A 72 12.69 -8.12 5.18
CA THR A 72 13.40 -6.96 5.74
C THR A 72 12.90 -5.64 5.16
N PHE A 73 12.58 -5.58 3.86
CA PHE A 73 12.22 -4.36 3.14
C PHE A 73 10.80 -4.43 2.60
N THR A 74 9.82 -4.27 3.48
CA THR A 74 8.39 -4.52 3.18
C THR A 74 7.82 -3.61 2.09
N LEU A 75 8.34 -2.40 1.90
CA LEU A 75 7.92 -1.51 0.82
C LEU A 75 8.37 -1.99 -0.57
N CYS A 76 9.33 -2.92 -0.68
CA CYS A 76 9.71 -3.53 -1.96
C CYS A 76 8.60 -4.42 -2.52
N GLU A 77 7.84 -5.11 -1.67
CA GLU A 77 6.62 -5.81 -2.06
C GLU A 77 5.61 -4.86 -2.70
N VAL A 78 5.38 -3.71 -2.05
CA VAL A 78 4.46 -2.67 -2.54
C VAL A 78 4.89 -2.14 -3.91
N MET A 79 6.19 -1.81 -4.06
CA MET A 79 6.75 -1.36 -5.34
C MET A 79 6.54 -2.39 -6.45
N ASN A 80 6.75 -3.67 -6.13
CA ASN A 80 6.55 -4.75 -7.10
C ASN A 80 5.07 -4.93 -7.45
N ALA A 81 4.17 -4.95 -6.47
CA ALA A 81 2.75 -5.10 -6.69
C ALA A 81 2.15 -3.98 -7.54
N HIS A 82 2.64 -2.74 -7.40
CA HIS A 82 2.14 -1.59 -8.14
C HIS A 82 2.81 -1.39 -9.51
N PHE A 83 4.12 -1.63 -9.63
CA PHE A 83 4.91 -1.20 -10.77
C PHE A 83 5.52 -2.34 -11.60
N ASN A 84 5.39 -3.58 -11.15
CA ASN A 84 5.84 -4.78 -11.87
C ASN A 84 4.75 -5.85 -11.90
N ASN A 85 3.49 -5.44 -11.87
CA ASN A 85 2.33 -6.32 -11.82
C ASN A 85 2.00 -6.86 -13.22
N THR A 86 1.86 -8.16 -13.36
CA THR A 86 1.55 -8.83 -14.64
C THR A 86 0.16 -8.49 -15.19
N ILE A 87 -0.77 -8.05 -14.34
CA ILE A 87 -2.12 -7.62 -14.74
C ILE A 87 -2.10 -6.17 -15.26
N GLY A 88 -1.11 -5.37 -14.84
CA GLY A 88 -0.92 -3.97 -15.24
C GLY A 88 -0.47 -3.10 -14.08
N ASN A 89 0.29 -2.07 -14.37
CA ASN A 89 0.82 -1.15 -13.38
C ASN A 89 -0.21 -0.05 -13.04
N ILE A 90 -0.28 0.34 -11.76
CA ILE A 90 -1.13 1.43 -11.30
C ILE A 90 -0.42 2.27 -10.25
N GLY A 91 -0.57 3.60 -10.33
CA GLY A 91 -0.01 4.58 -9.42
C GLY A 91 -0.59 5.98 -9.69
N PRO A 92 -0.03 7.04 -9.10
CA PRO A 92 1.08 7.01 -8.14
C PRO A 92 0.68 6.45 -6.78
N ILE A 93 1.67 6.04 -6.00
CA ILE A 93 1.52 5.67 -4.59
C ILE A 93 2.38 6.59 -3.73
N TYR A 94 2.05 6.66 -2.44
CA TYR A 94 2.88 7.31 -1.44
C TYR A 94 3.38 6.29 -0.45
N VAL A 95 4.64 6.41 -0.06
CA VAL A 95 5.27 5.52 0.92
C VAL A 95 6.00 6.33 1.97
N ILE A 96 6.02 5.83 3.20
CA ILE A 96 6.80 6.37 4.32
C ILE A 96 7.75 5.27 4.75
N ASN A 97 9.04 5.50 4.53
CA ASN A 97 10.08 4.59 4.95
C ASN A 97 10.53 4.94 6.37
N VAL A 98 10.45 3.99 7.30
CA VAL A 98 10.88 4.18 8.69
C VAL A 98 12.30 3.69 8.94
N LEU A 99 12.88 2.91 8.03
CA LEU A 99 14.23 2.40 8.19
C LEU A 99 15.25 3.53 8.06
N ASP A 100 16.00 3.75 9.13
CA ASP A 100 17.08 4.73 9.23
C ASP A 100 18.43 4.02 9.47
N PRO A 101 19.27 3.83 8.43
CA PRO A 101 20.54 3.15 8.55
C PRO A 101 21.66 4.04 9.14
N SER A 102 21.32 5.15 9.78
CA SER A 102 22.27 6.04 10.45
C SER A 102 22.81 5.41 11.73
N GLU A 103 23.96 5.94 12.19
CA GLU A 103 24.59 5.48 13.42
C GLU A 103 23.69 5.64 14.65
N GLY A 104 23.58 4.56 15.43
CA GLY A 104 22.74 4.52 16.63
C GLY A 104 21.24 4.35 16.34
N LYS A 105 20.89 4.04 15.08
CA LYS A 105 19.55 3.68 14.62
C LYS A 105 19.54 2.23 14.14
N HIS A 106 19.05 1.96 12.96
CA HIS A 106 18.95 0.60 12.39
C HIS A 106 20.25 0.19 11.68
N ARG A 107 21.39 0.41 12.33
CA ARG A 107 22.73 0.07 11.84
C ARG A 107 23.45 -0.83 12.84
N LYS A 108 24.06 -1.92 12.36
CA LYS A 108 24.92 -2.77 13.18
C LYS A 108 26.07 -1.97 13.78
N ALA A 109 26.39 -2.23 15.05
CA ALA A 109 27.46 -1.52 15.75
C ALA A 109 28.85 -1.88 15.19
N ASP A 110 29.02 -3.13 14.75
CA ASP A 110 30.28 -3.64 14.25
C ASP A 110 30.42 -3.46 12.74
N GLU A 111 31.61 -3.04 12.32
CA GLU A 111 31.97 -2.94 10.90
C GLU A 111 32.21 -4.35 10.31
N THR A 112 31.63 -4.60 9.16
CA THR A 112 31.85 -5.83 8.38
C THR A 112 33.04 -5.65 7.45
N THR A 113 33.97 -6.63 7.44
CA THR A 113 35.10 -6.64 6.51
C THR A 113 34.96 -7.77 5.51
N LYS A 114 35.30 -7.49 4.23
CA LYS A 114 35.21 -8.46 3.14
C LYS A 114 36.42 -8.38 2.21
N GLN A 115 36.96 -9.55 1.85
CA GLN A 115 38.00 -9.64 0.85
C GLN A 115 37.38 -9.63 -0.54
N LEU A 116 37.77 -8.66 -1.37
CA LEU A 116 37.25 -8.47 -2.72
C LEU A 116 38.36 -8.74 -3.73
N SER A 117 38.07 -9.58 -4.72
CA SER A 117 38.98 -9.87 -5.83
C SER A 117 38.70 -8.96 -7.02
N PHE A 118 39.65 -8.07 -7.32
CA PHE A 118 39.55 -7.17 -8.46
C PHE A 118 40.13 -7.82 -9.72
N THR A 119 39.34 -7.87 -10.77
CA THR A 119 39.74 -8.36 -12.11
C THR A 119 39.39 -7.30 -13.14
N GLY A 120 40.42 -6.82 -13.87
CA GLY A 120 40.21 -5.76 -14.84
C GLY A 120 39.68 -4.45 -14.27
N GLY A 121 40.06 -4.11 -13.03
CA GLY A 121 39.62 -2.91 -12.36
C GLY A 121 38.23 -3.00 -11.74
N ARG A 122 37.60 -4.17 -11.70
CA ARG A 122 36.23 -4.36 -11.20
C ARG A 122 36.17 -5.47 -10.16
N ALA A 123 35.37 -5.24 -9.11
CA ALA A 123 34.92 -6.25 -8.17
C ALA A 123 33.39 -6.20 -8.02
N GLU A 124 32.76 -7.34 -7.74
CA GLU A 124 31.33 -7.46 -7.55
C GLU A 124 31.04 -8.46 -6.43
N PHE A 125 30.09 -8.14 -5.53
CA PHE A 125 29.66 -9.05 -4.50
C PHE A 125 28.19 -8.81 -4.12
N ALA A 126 27.50 -9.86 -3.68
CA ALA A 126 26.12 -9.77 -3.22
C ALA A 126 26.05 -9.24 -1.78
N SER A 127 25.20 -8.24 -1.56
CA SER A 127 24.76 -7.77 -0.23
C SER A 127 23.50 -6.92 -0.39
N GLY A 128 22.47 -7.20 0.39
CA GLY A 128 21.25 -6.39 0.47
C GLY A 128 21.22 -5.47 1.69
N THR A 129 22.07 -5.74 2.68
CA THR A 129 22.09 -5.02 3.95
C THR A 129 23.20 -3.98 4.07
N ILE A 130 24.15 -3.95 3.13
CA ILE A 130 25.24 -2.97 3.12
C ILE A 130 24.72 -1.53 3.12
N ILE A 131 25.33 -0.66 3.89
CA ILE A 131 25.14 0.79 3.80
C ILE A 131 26.20 1.35 2.85
N LEU A 132 25.82 1.61 1.60
CA LEU A 132 26.75 1.95 0.52
C LEU A 132 27.64 3.15 0.83
N ASP A 133 27.12 4.15 1.56
CA ASP A 133 27.87 5.36 1.92
C ASP A 133 28.99 5.11 2.93
N THR A 134 29.03 3.93 3.54
CA THR A 134 30.07 3.56 4.52
C THR A 134 31.18 2.70 3.94
N LEU A 135 31.08 2.31 2.65
CA LEU A 135 32.04 1.41 2.05
C LEU A 135 33.39 2.10 1.83
N THR A 136 34.43 1.50 2.37
CA THR A 136 35.84 1.89 2.19
C THR A 136 36.67 0.74 1.67
N ILE A 137 37.77 1.03 0.98
CA ILE A 137 38.71 0.02 0.45
C ILE A 137 40.11 0.34 0.95
N ALA A 138 40.70 -0.56 1.72
CA ALA A 138 42.03 -0.40 2.28
C ALA A 138 43.14 -0.59 1.24
N LYS A 139 44.20 0.25 1.29
CA LYS A 139 45.43 0.08 0.53
C LYS A 139 46.34 -0.94 1.22
N SER A 140 47.13 -1.65 0.44
CA SER A 140 48.09 -2.65 0.98
C SER A 140 49.18 -2.04 1.83
N GLU A 141 49.55 -0.77 1.63
CA GLU A 141 50.61 -0.07 2.33
C GLU A 141 50.09 0.95 3.36
N GLY A 142 48.83 0.81 3.80
CA GLY A 142 48.19 1.68 4.79
C GLY A 142 47.41 2.85 4.17
N GLY A 143 46.31 3.23 4.87
CA GLY A 143 45.32 4.18 4.42
C GLY A 143 44.31 3.54 3.45
N ASP A 144 43.36 4.36 2.94
CA ASP A 144 42.28 3.92 2.08
C ASP A 144 42.37 4.54 0.70
N TYR A 145 41.79 3.86 -0.29
CA TYR A 145 41.48 4.45 -1.58
C TYR A 145 40.34 5.46 -1.42
N VAL A 146 40.33 6.50 -2.24
CA VAL A 146 39.34 7.58 -2.17
C VAL A 146 38.25 7.34 -3.18
N GLU A 147 37.01 7.19 -2.72
CA GLU A 147 35.85 7.10 -3.59
C GLU A 147 35.69 8.37 -4.43
N GLY A 148 35.20 8.23 -5.66
CA GLY A 148 35.08 9.32 -6.64
C GLY A 148 36.39 9.74 -7.29
N THR A 149 37.54 9.27 -6.77
CA THR A 149 38.86 9.51 -7.34
C THR A 149 39.54 8.21 -7.77
N ASP A 150 39.62 7.24 -6.87
CA ASP A 150 40.29 5.98 -7.11
C ASP A 150 39.32 4.87 -7.55
N TYR A 151 38.07 4.93 -7.08
CA TYR A 151 37.01 3.98 -7.42
C TYR A 151 35.63 4.63 -7.36
N ALA A 152 34.66 3.99 -8.02
CA ALA A 152 33.23 4.28 -7.92
C ALA A 152 32.48 3.03 -7.41
N VAL A 153 31.38 3.26 -6.70
CA VAL A 153 30.48 2.22 -6.19
C VAL A 153 29.11 2.41 -6.77
N ASP A 154 28.58 1.34 -7.36
CA ASP A 154 27.22 1.24 -7.87
C ASP A 154 26.50 0.03 -7.30
N TYR A 155 25.17 0.03 -7.32
CA TYR A 155 24.37 -1.10 -6.90
C TYR A 155 23.47 -1.61 -8.06
N ASN A 156 23.52 -2.90 -8.31
CA ASN A 156 22.67 -3.54 -9.30
C ASN A 156 21.43 -4.14 -8.63
N PHE A 157 20.31 -3.44 -8.65
CA PHE A 157 19.05 -3.86 -8.04
C PHE A 157 18.48 -5.16 -8.62
N THR A 158 18.77 -5.48 -9.88
CA THR A 158 18.29 -6.72 -10.50
C THR A 158 19.03 -7.95 -9.98
N LYS A 159 20.33 -7.81 -9.70
CA LYS A 159 21.18 -8.90 -9.21
C LYS A 159 21.37 -8.91 -7.71
N GLY A 160 21.03 -7.82 -7.01
CA GLY A 160 21.32 -7.64 -5.58
C GLY A 160 22.83 -7.56 -5.30
N THR A 161 23.61 -6.92 -6.18
CA THR A 161 25.09 -6.89 -6.08
C THR A 161 25.64 -5.47 -6.03
N VAL A 162 26.63 -5.28 -5.17
CA VAL A 162 27.49 -4.10 -5.14
C VAL A 162 28.56 -4.24 -6.22
N ILE A 163 28.72 -3.21 -7.03
CA ILE A 163 29.73 -3.14 -8.10
C ILE A 163 30.71 -2.05 -7.76
N ILE A 164 32.01 -2.40 -7.72
CA ILE A 164 33.08 -1.45 -7.51
C ILE A 164 33.93 -1.40 -8.76
N THR A 165 34.12 -0.19 -9.29
CA THR A 165 34.88 0.04 -10.53
C THR A 165 36.04 0.98 -10.24
N SER A 166 37.27 0.60 -10.61
CA SER A 166 38.43 1.46 -10.51
C SER A 166 38.32 2.65 -11.48
N LEU A 167 38.66 3.83 -10.99
CA LEU A 167 38.76 5.06 -11.77
C LEU A 167 40.22 5.42 -12.12
N ILE A 168 41.19 4.58 -11.72
CA ILE A 168 42.62 4.79 -11.99
C ILE A 168 42.95 4.17 -13.34
N ASP A 169 43.19 4.99 -14.36
CA ASP A 169 43.43 4.56 -15.74
C ASP A 169 44.72 3.77 -15.91
N ASP A 170 45.85 4.32 -15.40
CA ASP A 170 47.19 3.74 -15.65
C ASP A 170 47.53 2.54 -14.79
N SER A 171 46.83 2.37 -13.65
CA SER A 171 47.07 1.25 -12.72
C SER A 171 45.77 0.89 -11.98
N PRO A 172 44.82 0.29 -12.70
CA PRO A 172 43.52 -0.05 -12.10
C PRO A 172 43.67 -0.98 -10.88
N LEU A 173 42.72 -0.92 -9.97
CA LEU A 173 42.68 -1.78 -8.79
C LEU A 173 42.73 -3.26 -9.22
N THR A 174 43.66 -4.03 -8.64
CA THR A 174 43.88 -5.44 -8.96
C THR A 174 44.17 -6.26 -7.72
N GLY A 175 44.03 -7.59 -7.86
CA GLY A 175 44.29 -8.51 -6.76
C GLY A 175 43.19 -8.54 -5.71
N THR A 176 43.55 -8.96 -4.52
CA THR A 176 42.60 -9.03 -3.38
C THR A 176 42.77 -7.84 -2.47
N LEU A 177 41.74 -7.05 -2.31
CA LEU A 177 41.70 -5.88 -1.42
C LEU A 177 40.65 -6.08 -0.35
N THR A 178 40.87 -5.46 0.82
CA THR A 178 39.91 -5.49 1.94
C THR A 178 38.95 -4.32 1.80
N ALA A 179 37.66 -4.61 1.74
CA ALA A 179 36.61 -3.61 1.90
C ALA A 179 36.02 -3.69 3.30
N SER A 180 35.70 -2.54 3.86
CA SER A 180 35.02 -2.38 5.16
C SER A 180 33.74 -1.59 4.94
N PHE A 181 32.66 -1.96 5.62
CA PHE A 181 31.36 -1.28 5.55
C PHE A 181 30.50 -1.64 6.75
N TYR A 182 29.48 -0.83 7.01
CA TYR A 182 28.42 -1.16 7.96
C TYR A 182 27.22 -1.79 7.25
N GLU A 183 26.41 -2.49 8.01
CA GLU A 183 25.17 -3.14 7.53
C GLU A 183 23.97 -2.64 8.32
N VAL A 184 22.80 -2.72 7.71
CA VAL A 184 21.51 -2.55 8.37
C VAL A 184 21.33 -3.65 9.43
N ASP A 185 20.79 -3.27 10.57
CA ASP A 185 20.34 -4.18 11.61
C ASP A 185 18.81 -4.20 11.59
N ASP A 186 18.23 -5.16 10.90
CA ASP A 186 16.80 -5.36 10.77
C ASP A 186 16.13 -5.81 12.08
N THR A 187 16.91 -6.38 12.99
CA THR A 187 16.41 -6.84 14.30
C THR A 187 16.09 -5.71 15.27
N THR A 188 16.50 -4.49 14.94
CA THR A 188 16.23 -3.29 15.74
C THR A 188 15.01 -2.50 15.27
N ILE A 189 14.35 -2.94 14.19
CA ILE A 189 13.14 -2.30 13.69
C ILE A 189 11.96 -2.91 14.43
N GLU A 190 11.17 -2.06 15.08
CA GLU A 190 10.07 -2.47 15.96
C GLU A 190 8.73 -1.84 15.53
N ASP A 191 7.64 -2.30 16.13
CA ASP A 191 6.30 -1.73 15.92
C ASP A 191 6.26 -0.21 16.18
N GLU A 192 7.06 0.25 17.15
CA GLU A 192 7.17 1.65 17.54
C GLU A 192 7.71 2.54 16.41
N ASP A 193 8.58 2.02 15.54
CA ASP A 193 9.06 2.76 14.37
C ASP A 193 7.96 2.97 13.33
N ILE A 194 7.12 1.95 13.14
CA ILE A 194 5.95 2.04 12.25
C ILE A 194 4.88 2.98 12.83
N ILE A 195 4.58 2.85 14.12
CA ILE A 195 3.61 3.69 14.82
C ILE A 195 4.09 5.14 14.80
N GLY A 196 5.36 5.34 15.13
CA GLY A 196 5.99 6.64 15.15
C GLY A 196 5.34 7.60 16.13
N GLY A 197 5.48 8.88 15.84
CA GLY A 197 4.93 9.95 16.68
C GLY A 197 5.38 11.33 16.21
N VAL A 198 5.15 12.32 17.06
CA VAL A 198 5.62 13.69 16.86
C VAL A 198 6.52 14.06 18.03
N THR A 199 7.76 14.41 17.74
CA THR A 199 8.71 14.81 18.77
C THR A 199 8.36 16.19 19.34
N ALA A 200 8.99 16.58 20.48
CA ALA A 200 8.83 17.92 21.04
C ALA A 200 9.40 19.02 20.12
N SER A 201 10.28 18.68 19.18
CA SER A 201 10.79 19.59 18.12
C SER A 201 9.85 19.70 16.93
N GLY A 202 8.78 18.89 16.88
CA GLY A 202 7.79 18.90 15.77
C GLY A 202 8.16 17.97 14.60
N GLU A 203 9.11 17.07 14.79
CA GLU A 203 9.48 16.08 13.78
C GLU A 203 8.49 14.91 13.82
N TYR A 204 8.00 14.50 12.66
CA TYR A 204 7.08 13.38 12.51
C TYR A 204 7.86 12.09 12.21
N SER A 205 7.29 10.95 12.60
CA SER A 205 7.81 9.64 12.27
C SER A 205 6.70 8.60 12.09
N GLY A 206 6.98 7.53 11.36
CA GLY A 206 6.07 6.43 11.13
C GLY A 206 4.71 6.87 10.57
N LEU A 207 3.62 6.29 11.08
CA LEU A 207 2.24 6.62 10.68
C LEU A 207 1.89 8.10 10.89
N SER A 208 2.50 8.76 11.86
CA SER A 208 2.24 10.19 12.12
C SER A 208 2.69 11.08 10.95
N SER A 209 3.69 10.65 10.16
CA SER A 209 4.15 11.38 8.97
C SER A 209 3.10 11.46 7.85
N ILE A 210 2.01 10.68 7.93
CA ILE A 210 0.86 10.83 7.00
C ILE A 210 0.29 12.24 7.05
N ALA A 211 0.41 12.92 8.20
CA ALA A 211 -0.02 14.30 8.37
C ALA A 211 0.74 15.30 7.47
N LEU A 212 1.95 14.96 7.03
CA LEU A 212 2.76 15.79 6.14
C LEU A 212 2.29 15.73 4.68
N LEU A 213 1.52 14.70 4.30
CA LEU A 213 1.14 14.46 2.91
C LEU A 213 0.40 15.63 2.27
N TYR A 214 -0.58 16.21 2.97
CA TYR A 214 -1.36 17.31 2.42
C TYR A 214 -0.57 18.64 2.42
N PRO A 215 0.10 19.05 3.50
CA PRO A 215 0.90 20.28 3.50
C PRO A 215 2.01 20.30 2.46
N GLU A 216 2.66 19.17 2.20
CA GLU A 216 3.83 19.10 1.33
C GLU A 216 3.52 18.76 -0.12
N GLN A 217 2.48 17.93 -0.35
CA GLN A 217 2.21 17.38 -1.66
C GLN A 217 0.78 17.62 -2.16
N PHE A 218 -0.05 18.31 -1.38
CA PHE A 218 -1.47 18.58 -1.67
C PHE A 218 -2.28 17.33 -2.03
N ALA A 219 -1.89 16.18 -1.44
CA ALA A 219 -2.56 14.90 -1.64
C ALA A 219 -3.34 14.49 -0.39
N VAL A 220 -4.57 14.01 -0.58
CA VAL A 220 -5.42 13.51 0.51
C VAL A 220 -5.28 12.00 0.60
N CYS A 221 -4.86 11.48 1.75
CA CYS A 221 -4.78 10.05 2.00
C CYS A 221 -6.19 9.42 2.00
N ASN A 222 -6.41 8.41 1.16
CA ASN A 222 -7.67 7.67 1.10
C ASN A 222 -7.55 6.25 1.66
N LEU A 223 -6.37 5.63 1.55
CA LEU A 223 -6.08 4.27 2.00
C LEU A 223 -4.78 4.25 2.78
N ILE A 224 -4.77 3.52 3.90
CA ILE A 224 -3.56 3.28 4.71
C ILE A 224 -3.31 1.79 4.76
N ALA A 225 -2.08 1.36 4.47
CA ALA A 225 -1.63 -0.01 4.62
C ALA A 225 -0.19 -0.06 5.16
N ALA A 226 0.12 -1.13 5.89
CA ALA A 226 1.46 -1.41 6.41
C ALA A 226 1.74 -2.93 6.28
N PRO A 227 1.98 -3.43 5.05
CA PRO A 227 2.23 -4.85 4.83
C PRO A 227 3.47 -5.31 5.60
N GLY A 228 3.39 -6.51 6.19
CA GLY A 228 4.41 -7.04 7.10
C GLY A 228 4.32 -6.51 8.54
N TRP A 229 3.53 -5.46 8.81
CA TRP A 229 3.43 -4.81 10.12
C TRP A 229 2.00 -4.73 10.66
N SER A 230 1.01 -4.60 9.76
CA SER A 230 -0.40 -4.39 10.12
C SER A 230 -1.05 -5.51 10.92
N HIS A 231 -0.42 -6.69 10.99
CA HIS A 231 -0.87 -7.81 11.80
C HIS A 231 -0.61 -7.60 13.30
N SER A 232 0.28 -6.68 13.68
CA SER A 232 0.44 -6.27 15.08
C SER A 232 -0.80 -5.50 15.55
N PRO A 233 -1.42 -5.89 16.70
CA PRO A 233 -2.53 -5.14 17.26
C PRO A 233 -2.19 -3.69 17.60
N ALA A 234 -0.94 -3.40 17.98
CA ALA A 234 -0.47 -2.04 18.28
C ALA A 234 -0.43 -1.20 17.00
N VAL A 235 0.18 -1.70 15.94
CA VAL A 235 0.25 -1.04 14.62
C VAL A 235 -1.15 -0.87 14.03
N TYR A 236 -1.99 -1.91 14.05
CA TYR A 236 -3.36 -1.84 13.55
C TYR A 236 -4.18 -0.74 14.24
N ASN A 237 -4.11 -0.65 15.58
CA ASN A 237 -4.80 0.40 16.33
C ASN A 237 -4.24 1.80 16.03
N ALA A 238 -2.93 1.93 15.83
CA ALA A 238 -2.30 3.17 15.40
C ALA A 238 -2.77 3.58 14.00
N MET A 239 -2.84 2.64 13.03
CA MET A 239 -3.40 2.89 11.70
C MET A 239 -4.85 3.39 11.78
N LEU A 240 -5.70 2.77 12.60
CA LEU A 240 -7.09 3.19 12.80
C LEU A 240 -7.18 4.60 13.41
N THR A 241 -6.32 4.90 14.37
CA THR A 241 -6.28 6.23 14.99
C THR A 241 -5.85 7.29 13.98
N THR A 242 -4.77 7.03 13.26
CA THR A 242 -4.25 7.93 12.22
C THR A 242 -5.23 8.12 11.07
N SER A 243 -6.02 7.10 10.73
CA SER A 243 -6.98 7.16 9.62
C SER A 243 -8.16 8.11 9.86
N GLN A 244 -8.31 8.63 11.08
CA GLN A 244 -9.41 9.48 11.48
C GLN A 244 -8.96 10.93 11.60
N LYS A 245 -9.60 11.81 10.84
CA LYS A 245 -9.35 13.26 10.87
C LYS A 245 -7.87 13.63 10.74
N ILE A 246 -7.18 13.06 9.76
CA ILE A 246 -5.81 13.41 9.41
C ILE A 246 -5.73 14.95 9.28
N ASN A 247 -4.81 15.60 10.03
CA ASN A 247 -4.73 17.06 10.14
C ASN A 247 -6.04 17.75 10.60
N GLY A 248 -6.88 17.05 11.33
CA GLY A 248 -8.19 17.55 11.77
C GLY A 248 -9.28 17.52 10.70
N HIS A 249 -8.99 16.97 9.50
CA HIS A 249 -9.87 17.03 8.33
C HIS A 249 -10.19 15.65 7.72
N TRP A 250 -9.16 14.98 7.16
CA TRP A 250 -9.34 13.88 6.21
C TRP A 250 -9.57 12.54 6.87
N ASP A 251 -10.40 11.72 6.24
CA ASP A 251 -10.66 10.35 6.64
C ASP A 251 -10.07 9.37 5.63
N ALA A 252 -9.43 8.30 6.11
CA ALA A 252 -8.88 7.24 5.30
C ALA A 252 -9.41 5.87 5.73
N PHE A 253 -9.37 4.89 4.82
CA PHE A 253 -9.76 3.51 5.08
C PHE A 253 -8.50 2.65 5.26
N VAL A 254 -8.50 1.77 6.27
CA VAL A 254 -7.36 0.92 6.62
C VAL A 254 -7.48 -0.43 5.93
N VAL A 255 -6.39 -0.90 5.32
CA VAL A 255 -6.27 -2.25 4.75
C VAL A 255 -5.14 -2.97 5.47
N ALA A 256 -5.45 -4.08 6.13
CA ALA A 256 -4.54 -4.78 7.02
C ALA A 256 -4.54 -6.29 6.80
N ASP A 257 -3.56 -6.99 7.34
CA ASP A 257 -3.46 -8.45 7.30
C ASP A 257 -3.57 -9.04 8.70
N LEU A 258 -4.00 -10.29 8.77
CA LEU A 258 -3.87 -11.11 9.97
C LEU A 258 -2.57 -11.92 9.88
N PRO A 259 -1.94 -12.25 11.02
CA PRO A 259 -0.66 -12.95 11.02
C PRO A 259 -0.80 -14.41 10.56
N LEU A 260 0.30 -14.96 10.08
CA LEU A 260 0.45 -16.41 9.90
C LEU A 260 0.95 -17.10 11.17
N VAL A 261 1.52 -16.32 12.10
CA VAL A 261 2.00 -16.80 13.40
C VAL A 261 1.62 -15.81 14.48
N SER A 262 0.99 -16.27 15.56
CA SER A 262 0.65 -15.45 16.71
C SER A 262 1.86 -15.25 17.62
N GLY A 263 2.03 -14.04 18.14
CA GLY A 263 3.14 -13.70 19.06
C GLY A 263 4.46 -13.40 18.35
N SER A 264 4.44 -13.19 17.04
CA SER A 264 5.57 -12.64 16.29
C SER A 264 5.63 -11.14 16.49
N ALA A 265 6.76 -10.62 17.00
CA ALA A 265 7.13 -9.24 16.74
C ALA A 265 7.39 -9.12 15.22
N ALA A 266 7.01 -8.02 14.64
CA ALA A 266 6.99 -7.81 13.21
C ALA A 266 8.40 -7.70 12.61
N VAL A 267 9.05 -8.79 12.35
CA VAL A 267 10.20 -8.84 11.44
C VAL A 267 10.00 -10.04 10.53
N GLY A 268 9.86 -9.76 9.24
CA GLY A 268 9.90 -10.70 8.13
C GLY A 268 9.36 -12.10 8.41
N GLU A 269 8.09 -12.35 8.16
CA GLU A 269 7.45 -13.67 8.31
C GLU A 269 8.13 -14.80 7.50
N ALA A 270 9.24 -14.50 6.80
CA ALA A 270 9.94 -15.46 5.95
C ALA A 270 10.62 -16.59 6.74
N GLU A 271 11.02 -16.36 8.00
CA GLU A 271 11.65 -17.38 8.83
C GLU A 271 11.11 -17.35 10.28
N VAL A 272 9.91 -17.89 10.47
CA VAL A 272 9.54 -18.27 11.83
C VAL A 272 10.31 -19.52 12.21
N ASN A 273 11.45 -19.33 12.80
CA ASN A 273 12.08 -20.39 13.58
C ASN A 273 11.16 -20.69 14.76
N GLU A 274 10.80 -21.96 14.95
CA GLU A 274 10.05 -22.50 16.11
C GLU A 274 10.69 -22.18 17.48
N ALA A 275 11.76 -21.35 17.49
CA ALA A 275 12.55 -20.98 18.66
C ALA A 275 11.96 -19.82 19.47
N GLN A 276 10.93 -19.10 18.99
CA GLN A 276 10.24 -18.11 19.83
C GLN A 276 9.26 -18.84 20.75
N ALA A 277 9.62 -18.97 22.01
CA ALA A 277 8.82 -19.62 23.05
C ALA A 277 7.43 -18.97 23.15
N GLY A 278 6.39 -19.66 22.66
CA GLY A 278 5.00 -19.23 22.71
C GLY A 278 4.36 -18.86 21.37
N ALA A 279 5.10 -18.82 20.27
CA ALA A 279 4.54 -18.60 18.94
C ALA A 279 3.66 -19.78 18.51
N THR A 280 2.45 -19.49 18.02
CA THR A 280 1.51 -20.51 17.55
C THR A 280 1.11 -20.20 16.11
N ALA A 281 1.23 -21.18 15.21
CA ALA A 281 0.84 -21.03 13.82
C ALA A 281 -0.66 -20.68 13.69
N VAL A 282 -0.96 -19.65 12.88
CA VAL A 282 -2.32 -19.28 12.46
C VAL A 282 -2.52 -19.81 11.04
N ASP A 283 -2.63 -21.11 10.92
CA ASP A 283 -2.57 -21.88 9.68
C ASP A 283 -3.92 -22.53 9.28
N THR A 284 -4.97 -22.27 10.07
CA THR A 284 -6.34 -22.72 9.78
C THR A 284 -7.34 -21.57 9.87
N ILE A 285 -8.48 -21.74 9.19
CA ILE A 285 -9.58 -20.75 9.17
C ILE A 285 -10.08 -20.46 10.59
N GLU A 286 -10.25 -21.49 11.42
CA GLU A 286 -10.73 -21.34 12.80
C GLU A 286 -9.75 -20.54 13.64
N LYS A 287 -8.44 -20.79 13.46
CA LYS A 287 -7.39 -20.03 14.18
C LYS A 287 -7.35 -18.57 13.74
N ALA A 288 -7.49 -18.29 12.45
CA ALA A 288 -7.54 -16.92 11.92
C ALA A 288 -8.76 -16.16 12.47
N ILE A 289 -9.94 -16.79 12.48
CA ILE A 289 -11.17 -16.21 13.05
C ILE A 289 -11.01 -15.95 14.56
N ALA A 290 -10.46 -16.93 15.30
CA ALA A 290 -10.23 -16.80 16.73
C ALA A 290 -9.21 -15.69 17.02
N TRP A 291 -8.12 -15.64 16.28
CA TRP A 291 -7.08 -14.61 16.43
C TRP A 291 -7.65 -13.21 16.20
N LYS A 292 -8.39 -13.01 15.08
CA LYS A 292 -9.05 -11.75 14.75
C LYS A 292 -9.92 -11.23 15.92
N LYS A 293 -10.76 -12.13 16.47
CA LYS A 293 -11.67 -11.78 17.60
C LYS A 293 -10.90 -11.43 18.87
N ASN A 294 -9.89 -12.22 19.21
CA ASN A 294 -9.11 -12.05 20.43
C ASN A 294 -8.28 -10.76 20.42
N ASN A 295 -7.87 -10.29 19.23
CA ASN A 295 -7.07 -9.10 19.06
C ASN A 295 -7.86 -7.87 18.56
N ALA A 296 -9.20 -7.96 18.58
CA ALA A 296 -10.10 -6.85 18.26
C ALA A 296 -9.93 -6.23 16.86
N PHE A 297 -9.59 -7.02 15.84
CA PHE A 297 -9.57 -6.57 14.43
C PHE A 297 -11.00 -6.48 13.89
N THR A 298 -11.78 -5.51 14.40
CA THR A 298 -13.24 -5.42 14.20
C THR A 298 -13.71 -4.01 13.85
N SER A 299 -12.84 -3.17 13.28
CA SER A 299 -13.21 -1.81 12.91
C SER A 299 -14.02 -1.74 11.61
N GLU A 300 -15.05 -0.90 11.60
CA GLU A 300 -15.82 -0.56 10.38
C GLU A 300 -14.98 0.23 9.36
N ARG A 301 -13.91 0.88 9.81
CA ARG A 301 -13.00 1.69 8.98
C ARG A 301 -11.86 0.87 8.40
N SER A 302 -11.95 -0.45 8.47
CA SER A 302 -10.89 -1.33 7.98
C SER A 302 -11.42 -2.57 7.28
N LYS A 303 -10.55 -3.15 6.46
CA LYS A 303 -10.71 -4.45 5.82
C LYS A 303 -9.46 -5.29 6.13
N VAL A 304 -9.66 -6.55 6.53
CA VAL A 304 -8.57 -7.43 6.94
C VAL A 304 -8.50 -8.65 6.05
N TYR A 305 -7.27 -9.10 5.77
CA TYR A 305 -6.97 -10.19 4.86
C TYR A 305 -6.22 -11.34 5.54
N TRP A 306 -6.44 -12.54 5.06
CA TRP A 306 -5.72 -13.75 5.45
C TRP A 306 -6.00 -14.88 4.45
N PRO A 307 -5.02 -15.75 4.15
CA PRO A 307 -3.59 -15.68 4.44
C PRO A 307 -2.84 -14.78 3.43
N GLN A 308 -1.56 -15.05 3.18
CA GLN A 308 -0.79 -14.42 2.11
C GLN A 308 -0.97 -15.15 0.77
N GLY A 309 -0.45 -14.59 -0.32
CA GLY A 309 -0.45 -15.18 -1.65
C GLY A 309 0.95 -15.35 -2.21
N ILE A 310 1.19 -16.39 -3.01
CA ILE A 310 2.48 -16.60 -3.68
C ILE A 310 2.30 -16.61 -5.20
N ASP A 311 3.18 -15.91 -5.92
CA ASP A 311 3.19 -15.87 -7.38
C ASP A 311 3.97 -17.04 -8.01
N ASN A 312 4.07 -17.06 -9.34
CA ASN A 312 4.80 -18.07 -10.10
C ASN A 312 6.33 -17.94 -10.02
N LEU A 313 6.84 -16.84 -9.49
CA LEU A 313 8.26 -16.61 -9.26
C LEU A 313 8.68 -16.96 -7.83
N GLY A 314 7.72 -17.27 -6.96
CA GLY A 314 7.96 -17.57 -5.57
C GLY A 314 7.89 -16.36 -4.64
N ASN A 315 7.50 -15.19 -5.15
CA ASN A 315 7.31 -13.99 -4.33
C ASN A 315 6.04 -14.15 -3.49
N VAL A 316 6.14 -13.81 -2.23
CA VAL A 316 5.03 -13.86 -1.27
C VAL A 316 4.49 -12.46 -1.07
N TYR A 317 3.18 -12.29 -1.30
CA TYR A 317 2.47 -11.02 -1.14
C TYR A 317 1.52 -11.08 0.05
N HIS A 318 1.47 -10.00 0.79
CA HIS A 318 0.34 -9.71 1.66
C HIS A 318 -0.89 -9.42 0.80
N LEU A 319 -2.03 -10.02 1.12
CA LEU A 319 -3.25 -9.78 0.35
C LEU A 319 -3.75 -8.34 0.51
N SER A 320 -3.41 -7.65 1.59
CA SER A 320 -3.68 -6.21 1.75
C SER A 320 -3.02 -5.38 0.66
N THR A 321 -1.77 -5.67 0.30
CA THR A 321 -1.04 -4.99 -0.78
C THR A 321 -1.77 -5.17 -2.12
N LEU A 322 -2.11 -6.41 -2.47
CA LEU A 322 -2.84 -6.71 -3.71
C LEU A 322 -4.25 -6.09 -3.70
N ALA A 323 -4.89 -6.05 -2.54
CA ALA A 323 -6.20 -5.43 -2.38
C ALA A 323 -6.17 -3.92 -2.64
N VAL A 324 -5.18 -3.20 -2.13
CA VAL A 324 -5.03 -1.77 -2.41
C VAL A 324 -4.81 -1.52 -3.92
N VAL A 325 -4.01 -2.36 -4.58
CA VAL A 325 -3.84 -2.31 -6.06
C VAL A 325 -5.19 -2.42 -6.76
N GLU A 326 -6.00 -3.41 -6.37
CA GLU A 326 -7.32 -3.65 -7.02
C GLU A 326 -8.37 -2.60 -6.62
N LEU A 327 -8.33 -2.06 -5.40
CA LEU A 327 -9.17 -0.91 -5.00
C LEU A 327 -8.84 0.32 -5.84
N MET A 328 -7.56 0.62 -6.05
CA MET A 328 -7.16 1.72 -6.93
C MET A 328 -7.64 1.53 -8.37
N ARG A 329 -7.58 0.30 -8.90
CA ARG A 329 -8.09 -0.01 -10.26
C ARG A 329 -9.59 0.13 -10.36
N ALA A 330 -10.32 -0.38 -9.36
CA ALA A 330 -11.77 -0.25 -9.28
C ALA A 330 -12.18 1.23 -9.24
N ASP A 331 -11.58 2.01 -8.37
CA ASP A 331 -11.86 3.44 -8.25
C ASP A 331 -11.50 4.18 -9.56
N PHE A 332 -10.35 3.88 -10.15
CA PHE A 332 -9.92 4.49 -11.41
C PHE A 332 -10.92 4.24 -12.55
N SER A 333 -11.48 3.03 -12.63
CA SER A 333 -12.48 2.68 -13.64
C SER A 333 -13.82 3.45 -13.47
N HIS A 334 -14.03 4.05 -12.29
CA HIS A 334 -15.23 4.82 -11.92
C HIS A 334 -14.91 6.30 -11.61
N ASN A 335 -13.96 6.90 -12.32
CA ASN A 335 -13.55 8.30 -12.14
C ASN A 335 -13.10 8.62 -10.70
N SER A 336 -12.43 7.69 -10.05
CA SER A 336 -11.96 7.79 -8.67
C SER A 336 -13.06 7.81 -7.60
N VAL A 337 -14.26 7.36 -7.94
CA VAL A 337 -15.36 7.17 -7.00
C VAL A 337 -15.32 5.74 -6.45
N PRO A 338 -15.25 5.53 -5.13
CA PRO A 338 -15.12 4.19 -4.52
C PRO A 338 -16.48 3.47 -4.45
N MET A 339 -17.06 3.16 -5.60
CA MET A 339 -18.37 2.51 -5.72
C MET A 339 -18.29 0.99 -5.92
N GLU A 340 -17.10 0.44 -6.10
CA GLU A 340 -16.89 -0.99 -6.31
C GLU A 340 -15.86 -1.54 -5.32
N THR A 341 -16.12 -2.76 -4.80
CA THR A 341 -15.14 -3.48 -3.96
C THR A 341 -14.05 -4.13 -4.82
N CYS A 342 -12.92 -4.48 -4.19
CA CYS A 342 -11.89 -5.29 -4.83
C CYS A 342 -12.24 -6.79 -4.88
N GLY A 343 -13.36 -7.22 -4.34
CA GLY A 343 -13.83 -8.59 -4.43
C GLY A 343 -14.03 -9.06 -5.87
N ASN A 344 -13.72 -10.32 -6.15
CA ASN A 344 -13.79 -10.93 -7.49
C ASN A 344 -12.90 -10.27 -8.56
N LYS A 345 -11.84 -9.56 -8.14
CA LYS A 345 -10.82 -9.01 -9.03
C LYS A 345 -9.61 -9.95 -9.09
N ALA A 346 -9.09 -10.17 -10.31
CA ALA A 346 -7.95 -11.04 -10.56
C ALA A 346 -6.68 -10.50 -9.89
N ILE A 347 -5.89 -11.40 -9.30
CA ILE A 347 -4.61 -11.08 -8.67
C ILE A 347 -3.50 -12.03 -9.16
N PRO A 348 -2.23 -11.60 -9.19
CA PRO A 348 -1.14 -12.36 -9.79
C PRO A 348 -0.55 -13.46 -8.89
N ILE A 349 -1.38 -14.25 -8.23
CA ILE A 349 -0.93 -15.38 -7.40
C ILE A 349 -1.29 -16.72 -8.06
N ILE A 350 -0.60 -17.78 -7.64
CA ILE A 350 -0.88 -19.16 -8.09
C ILE A 350 -1.41 -20.06 -6.99
N LYS A 351 -1.23 -19.66 -5.73
CA LYS A 351 -1.76 -20.34 -4.53
C LYS A 351 -1.65 -19.42 -3.32
N GLN A 352 -2.34 -19.80 -2.25
CA GLN A 352 -2.16 -19.15 -0.95
C GLN A 352 -0.92 -19.68 -0.23
N TYR A 353 -0.39 -18.83 0.65
CA TYR A 353 0.79 -19.09 1.45
C TYR A 353 0.47 -18.98 2.94
N PHE A 354 0.81 -20.02 3.69
CA PHE A 354 0.53 -20.19 5.12
C PHE A 354 1.80 -20.23 5.98
N GLY A 355 2.93 -19.86 5.41
CA GLY A 355 4.25 -19.94 6.04
C GLY A 355 5.15 -21.00 5.38
N ALA A 356 6.45 -20.90 5.65
CA ALA A 356 7.48 -21.73 5.02
C ALA A 356 7.29 -23.24 5.31
N ASN A 357 6.84 -23.57 6.51
CA ASN A 357 6.67 -24.95 6.98
C ASN A 357 5.24 -25.49 6.81
N ALA A 358 4.31 -24.67 6.28
CA ALA A 358 2.93 -25.06 6.10
C ALA A 358 2.67 -25.67 4.72
N THR A 359 1.59 -26.45 4.60
CA THR A 359 1.12 -26.94 3.31
C THR A 359 0.38 -25.81 2.57
N ASN A 360 1.06 -25.18 1.63
CA ASN A 360 0.50 -24.13 0.80
C ASN A 360 -0.52 -24.71 -0.18
N ARG A 361 -1.77 -24.26 -0.10
CA ARG A 361 -2.89 -24.74 -0.92
C ARG A 361 -3.79 -23.60 -1.35
N GLY A 362 -4.77 -23.85 -2.15
CA GLY A 362 -5.82 -22.90 -2.48
C GLY A 362 -7.08 -23.11 -1.67
N PHE A 363 -7.81 -22.04 -1.38
CA PHE A 363 -9.16 -22.13 -0.85
C PHE A 363 -10.19 -22.32 -1.96
N SER A 364 -11.16 -23.15 -1.67
CA SER A 364 -12.42 -23.20 -2.41
C SER A 364 -13.30 -21.99 -2.06
N GLN A 365 -14.30 -21.74 -2.88
CA GLN A 365 -15.32 -20.72 -2.58
C GLN A 365 -16.01 -20.95 -1.23
N GLN A 366 -16.18 -22.22 -0.84
CA GLN A 366 -16.82 -22.57 0.44
C GLN A 366 -15.95 -22.16 1.64
N GLU A 367 -14.64 -22.38 1.56
CA GLU A 367 -13.69 -21.97 2.58
C GLU A 367 -13.57 -20.44 2.63
N GLY A 368 -13.53 -19.78 1.47
CA GLY A 368 -13.58 -18.32 1.38
C GLY A 368 -14.84 -17.73 2.00
N LYS A 369 -16.00 -18.39 1.85
CA LYS A 369 -17.25 -17.99 2.49
C LYS A 369 -17.17 -18.01 4.01
N GLU A 370 -16.51 -19.00 4.60
CA GLU A 370 -16.38 -19.11 6.05
C GLU A 370 -15.58 -17.94 6.63
N LEU A 371 -14.50 -17.53 5.96
CA LEU A 371 -13.74 -16.33 6.33
C LEU A 371 -14.57 -15.05 6.20
N THR A 372 -15.25 -14.87 5.07
CA THR A 372 -16.03 -13.64 4.80
C THR A 372 -17.23 -13.50 5.75
N GLN A 373 -17.81 -14.59 6.24
CA GLN A 373 -18.83 -14.55 7.29
C GLN A 373 -18.34 -13.92 8.60
N ASN A 374 -17.03 -13.89 8.81
CA ASN A 374 -16.39 -13.30 9.98
C ASN A 374 -15.63 -12.00 9.66
N GLY A 375 -15.93 -11.35 8.52
CA GLY A 375 -15.29 -10.09 8.12
C GLY A 375 -13.79 -10.24 7.84
N ILE A 376 -13.37 -11.41 7.34
CA ILE A 376 -12.00 -11.67 6.86
C ILE A 376 -12.07 -11.87 5.36
N SER A 377 -11.36 -11.04 4.61
CA SER A 377 -11.20 -11.19 3.17
C SER A 377 -10.04 -12.14 2.85
N THR A 378 -10.10 -12.79 1.70
CA THR A 378 -9.11 -13.80 1.28
C THR A 378 -8.92 -13.77 -0.24
N ALA A 379 -8.30 -14.79 -0.77
CA ALA A 379 -8.26 -15.09 -2.20
C ALA A 379 -8.81 -16.50 -2.45
N VAL A 380 -9.46 -16.69 -3.60
CA VAL A 380 -9.95 -18.01 -4.04
C VAL A 380 -9.66 -18.23 -5.51
N ALA A 381 -9.56 -19.47 -5.94
CA ALA A 381 -9.53 -19.82 -7.35
C ALA A 381 -10.97 -19.86 -7.87
N TRP A 382 -11.32 -18.93 -8.78
CA TRP A 382 -12.66 -18.78 -9.33
C TRP A 382 -12.62 -18.33 -10.79
N GLY A 383 -13.47 -18.92 -11.63
CA GLY A 383 -13.54 -18.54 -13.04
C GLY A 383 -12.29 -18.86 -13.87
N GLY A 384 -11.37 -19.68 -13.36
CA GLY A 384 -10.09 -19.98 -14.01
C GLY A 384 -8.93 -19.07 -13.61
N GLU A 385 -9.17 -18.14 -12.70
CA GLU A 385 -8.19 -17.18 -12.20
C GLU A 385 -8.16 -17.18 -10.66
N TRP A 386 -7.13 -16.62 -10.08
CA TRP A 386 -7.08 -16.25 -8.67
C TRP A 386 -7.69 -14.87 -8.49
N VAL A 387 -8.68 -14.78 -7.61
CA VAL A 387 -9.39 -13.53 -7.35
C VAL A 387 -9.41 -13.22 -5.85
N LEU A 388 -9.41 -11.94 -5.50
CA LEU A 388 -9.72 -11.51 -4.15
C LEU A 388 -11.17 -11.87 -3.80
N TRP A 389 -11.41 -12.23 -2.55
CA TRP A 389 -12.71 -12.69 -2.09
C TRP A 389 -13.10 -12.05 -0.76
N GLY A 390 -14.19 -11.28 -0.78
CA GLY A 390 -14.72 -10.57 0.37
C GLY A 390 -15.03 -9.11 0.04
N ASP A 391 -16.18 -8.65 0.55
CA ASP A 391 -16.75 -7.32 0.35
C ASP A 391 -17.09 -6.62 1.67
N HIS A 392 -16.85 -7.31 2.80
CA HIS A 392 -17.19 -6.81 4.12
C HIS A 392 -16.05 -6.01 4.77
N THR A 393 -16.42 -5.12 5.68
CA THR A 393 -15.47 -4.51 6.62
C THR A 393 -15.04 -5.53 7.68
N ALA A 394 -13.99 -5.20 8.43
CA ALA A 394 -13.56 -6.01 9.55
C ALA A 394 -14.59 -6.09 10.70
N ALA A 395 -15.53 -5.16 10.80
CA ALA A 395 -16.61 -5.16 11.79
C ALA A 395 -17.67 -6.23 11.51
N TYR A 396 -17.77 -6.71 10.28
CA TYR A 396 -18.84 -7.64 9.90
C TYR A 396 -18.70 -9.00 10.59
N THR A 397 -19.83 -9.49 11.09
CA THR A 397 -19.99 -10.89 11.55
C THR A 397 -21.40 -11.35 11.17
N TYR A 398 -21.50 -12.45 10.43
CA TYR A 398 -22.78 -13.00 10.00
C TYR A 398 -23.69 -13.33 11.19
N GLY A 399 -24.93 -12.86 11.15
CA GLY A 399 -25.93 -13.05 12.21
C GLY A 399 -25.80 -12.13 13.42
N ALA A 400 -24.79 -11.23 13.44
CA ALA A 400 -24.72 -10.16 14.42
C ALA A 400 -25.49 -8.93 13.95
N ASP A 401 -25.91 -8.09 14.92
CA ASP A 401 -26.47 -6.76 14.62
C ASP A 401 -25.31 -5.80 14.31
N VAL A 402 -25.07 -5.57 13.03
CA VAL A 402 -24.00 -4.71 12.53
C VAL A 402 -24.62 -3.45 11.93
N ASP A 403 -24.06 -2.28 12.27
CA ASP A 403 -24.47 -1.01 11.67
C ASP A 403 -24.47 -1.15 10.12
N PRO A 404 -25.53 -0.79 9.41
CA PRO A 404 -25.63 -0.92 7.96
C PRO A 404 -24.46 -0.29 7.20
N ARG A 405 -23.89 0.83 7.67
CA ARG A 405 -22.70 1.48 7.07
C ARG A 405 -21.43 0.64 7.17
N ALA A 406 -21.36 -0.23 8.19
CA ALA A 406 -20.22 -1.09 8.50
C ALA A 406 -20.27 -2.47 7.81
N ILE A 407 -21.35 -2.77 7.08
CA ILE A 407 -21.50 -4.08 6.43
C ILE A 407 -20.50 -4.24 5.28
N PHE A 408 -20.41 -3.22 4.39
CA PHE A 408 -19.59 -3.27 3.19
C PHE A 408 -18.50 -2.21 3.18
N ASP A 409 -17.32 -2.57 2.68
CA ASP A 409 -16.18 -1.65 2.52
C ASP A 409 -16.53 -0.46 1.62
N VAL A 410 -17.25 -0.68 0.52
CA VAL A 410 -17.67 0.37 -0.40
C VAL A 410 -18.56 1.40 0.27
N SER A 411 -19.45 0.98 1.19
CA SER A 411 -20.34 1.91 1.91
C SER A 411 -19.53 2.88 2.76
N MET A 412 -18.58 2.35 3.52
CA MET A 412 -17.73 3.18 4.39
C MET A 412 -16.80 4.08 3.60
N ARG A 413 -16.17 3.55 2.53
CA ARG A 413 -15.29 4.31 1.64
C ARG A 413 -16.04 5.42 0.91
N MET A 414 -17.28 5.17 0.48
CA MET A 414 -18.12 6.17 -0.18
C MET A 414 -18.48 7.33 0.77
N LEU A 415 -18.79 7.04 2.04
CA LEU A 415 -19.03 8.08 3.06
C LEU A 415 -17.78 8.94 3.28
N MET A 416 -16.61 8.30 3.42
CA MET A 416 -15.33 9.02 3.56
C MET A 416 -15.02 9.85 2.31
N HIS A 417 -15.30 9.33 1.11
CA HIS A 417 -15.09 10.04 -0.14
C HIS A 417 -15.92 11.32 -0.21
N ILE A 418 -17.22 11.25 0.08
CA ILE A 418 -18.10 12.42 0.09
C ILE A 418 -17.63 13.46 1.11
N THR A 419 -17.24 13.01 2.31
CA THR A 419 -16.75 13.90 3.37
C THR A 419 -15.46 14.60 2.97
N ASN A 420 -14.49 13.85 2.44
CA ASN A 420 -13.22 14.41 2.00
C ASN A 420 -13.37 15.34 0.79
N ASP A 421 -14.24 14.99 -0.16
CA ASP A 421 -14.48 15.79 -1.35
C ASP A 421 -15.14 17.13 -1.00
N PHE A 422 -16.12 17.13 -0.11
CA PHE A 422 -16.74 18.36 0.42
C PHE A 422 -15.69 19.29 1.03
N GLN A 423 -14.83 18.77 1.89
CA GLN A 423 -13.78 19.56 2.55
C GLN A 423 -12.80 20.15 1.52
N ARG A 424 -12.36 19.33 0.55
CA ARG A 424 -11.41 19.78 -0.49
C ARG A 424 -12.02 20.86 -1.38
N GLU A 425 -13.28 20.73 -1.75
CA GLU A 425 -13.98 21.67 -2.63
C GLU A 425 -14.16 23.04 -1.98
N TRP A 426 -14.56 23.04 -0.69
CA TRP A 426 -14.96 24.27 -0.02
C TRP A 426 -13.84 24.92 0.83
N SER A 427 -12.71 24.24 1.02
CA SER A 427 -11.54 24.83 1.71
C SER A 427 -11.12 26.20 1.15
N PRO A 428 -11.11 26.45 -0.17
CA PRO A 428 -10.73 27.75 -0.71
C PRO A 428 -11.72 28.88 -0.40
N LYS A 429 -12.93 28.53 0.09
CA LYS A 429 -13.99 29.48 0.42
C LYS A 429 -13.99 29.89 1.92
N ILE A 430 -13.15 29.28 2.72
CA ILE A 430 -13.00 29.67 4.14
C ILE A 430 -12.56 31.13 4.21
N ASP A 431 -13.07 31.87 5.18
CA ASP A 431 -12.91 33.31 5.37
C ASP A 431 -13.61 34.22 4.32
N GLU A 432 -14.22 33.68 3.28
CA GLU A 432 -15.11 34.48 2.43
C GLU A 432 -16.42 34.84 3.17
N PRO A 433 -17.04 36.01 2.90
CA PRO A 433 -18.32 36.37 3.50
C PRO A 433 -19.40 35.33 3.17
N MET A 434 -19.98 34.73 4.20
CA MET A 434 -21.06 33.75 4.03
C MET A 434 -22.36 34.44 3.65
N THR A 435 -22.50 34.70 2.36
CA THR A 435 -23.71 35.28 1.78
C THR A 435 -24.78 34.21 1.52
N ARG A 436 -26.02 34.63 1.37
CA ARG A 436 -27.08 33.72 0.91
C ARG A 436 -26.74 33.06 -0.43
N ALA A 437 -26.10 33.81 -1.32
CA ALA A 437 -25.67 33.30 -2.63
C ALA A 437 -24.64 32.17 -2.47
N LEU A 438 -23.64 32.32 -1.60
CA LEU A 438 -22.64 31.29 -1.32
C LEU A 438 -23.31 30.03 -0.70
N LYS A 439 -24.23 30.23 0.25
CA LYS A 439 -25.00 29.10 0.83
C LYS A 439 -25.75 28.31 -0.24
N ASP A 440 -26.46 29.03 -1.14
CA ASP A 440 -27.24 28.41 -2.20
C ASP A 440 -26.31 27.77 -3.27
N GLU A 441 -25.13 28.34 -3.53
CA GLU A 441 -24.08 27.75 -4.39
C GLU A 441 -23.59 26.41 -3.82
N ILE A 442 -23.26 26.35 -2.52
CA ILE A 442 -22.84 25.10 -1.85
C ILE A 442 -23.90 24.02 -2.02
N ILE A 443 -25.15 24.33 -1.70
CA ILE A 443 -26.25 23.38 -1.81
C ILE A 443 -26.41 22.89 -3.25
N ASN A 444 -26.41 23.79 -4.23
CA ASN A 444 -26.64 23.41 -5.63
C ASN A 444 -25.49 22.55 -6.18
N ARG A 445 -24.22 22.91 -5.92
CA ARG A 445 -23.07 22.15 -6.41
C ARG A 445 -22.94 20.79 -5.77
N GLU A 446 -23.15 20.69 -4.45
CA GLU A 446 -23.12 19.39 -3.79
C GLU A 446 -24.30 18.52 -4.21
N GLN A 447 -25.50 19.10 -4.41
CA GLN A 447 -26.65 18.34 -4.94
C GLN A 447 -26.35 17.81 -6.35
N GLU A 448 -25.76 18.62 -7.23
CA GLU A 448 -25.36 18.19 -8.58
C GLU A 448 -24.37 17.01 -8.54
N LYS A 449 -23.40 17.02 -7.59
CA LYS A 449 -22.49 15.88 -7.40
C LYS A 449 -23.23 14.62 -6.91
N LEU A 450 -24.12 14.78 -5.93
CA LEU A 450 -24.93 13.67 -5.42
C LEU A 450 -25.79 13.04 -6.53
N ASP A 451 -26.41 13.86 -7.37
CA ASP A 451 -27.19 13.42 -8.54
C ASP A 451 -26.28 12.71 -9.56
N GLY A 452 -25.06 13.19 -9.73
CA GLY A 452 -24.01 12.54 -10.52
C GLY A 452 -23.66 11.14 -9.99
N TYR A 453 -23.49 10.98 -8.67
CA TYR A 453 -23.25 9.68 -8.04
C TYR A 453 -24.42 8.71 -8.20
N VAL A 454 -25.67 9.21 -8.16
CA VAL A 454 -26.86 8.39 -8.47
C VAL A 454 -26.86 7.96 -9.95
N SER A 455 -26.55 8.89 -10.85
CA SER A 455 -26.52 8.62 -12.29
C SER A 455 -25.48 7.57 -12.68
N MET A 456 -24.34 7.51 -11.99
CA MET A 456 -23.33 6.48 -12.21
C MET A 456 -23.59 5.18 -11.44
N GLY A 457 -24.58 5.15 -10.56
CA GLY A 457 -24.95 3.98 -9.76
C GLY A 457 -24.19 3.83 -8.45
N ALA A 458 -23.42 4.82 -8.01
CA ALA A 458 -22.69 4.80 -6.74
C ALA A 458 -23.62 5.00 -5.54
N LEU A 459 -24.71 5.75 -5.71
CA LEU A 459 -25.73 5.98 -4.70
C LEU A 459 -27.10 5.54 -5.21
N LEU A 460 -28.00 5.21 -4.28
CA LEU A 460 -29.39 4.86 -4.52
C LEU A 460 -30.34 5.93 -3.97
N GLY A 461 -31.52 6.02 -4.58
CA GLY A 461 -32.60 6.89 -4.13
C GLY A 461 -32.41 8.35 -4.51
N GLU A 462 -32.83 9.24 -3.65
CA GLU A 462 -32.78 10.69 -3.83
C GLU A 462 -31.92 11.31 -2.69
N PRO A 463 -30.58 11.24 -2.78
CA PRO A 463 -29.73 11.87 -1.79
C PRO A 463 -29.95 13.38 -1.78
N LYS A 464 -29.87 13.98 -0.60
CA LYS A 464 -30.09 15.42 -0.43
C LYS A 464 -29.06 16.04 0.50
N ILE A 465 -28.63 17.24 0.12
CA ILE A 465 -27.95 18.16 1.01
C ILE A 465 -28.98 19.18 1.53
N VAL A 466 -28.99 19.40 2.82
CA VAL A 466 -29.90 20.34 3.48
C VAL A 466 -29.16 21.27 4.42
N PHE A 467 -29.64 22.50 4.51
CA PHE A 467 -29.23 23.48 5.52
C PHE A 467 -30.39 23.68 6.50
N LEU A 468 -30.30 23.08 7.67
CA LEU A 468 -31.40 23.08 8.65
C LEU A 468 -31.21 24.21 9.67
N GLU A 469 -32.26 24.98 9.91
CA GLU A 469 -32.28 26.05 10.93
C GLU A 469 -32.06 25.47 12.35
N SER A 470 -32.54 24.26 12.62
CA SER A 470 -32.34 23.57 13.90
C SER A 470 -30.88 23.28 14.21
N GLU A 471 -30.06 23.09 13.18
CA GLU A 471 -28.64 22.74 13.27
C GLU A 471 -27.71 23.96 13.07
N ASN A 472 -28.29 25.13 12.76
CA ASN A 472 -27.59 26.39 12.52
C ASN A 472 -28.23 27.50 13.39
N SER A 473 -27.97 27.45 14.69
CA SER A 473 -28.51 28.46 15.59
C SER A 473 -27.99 29.88 15.28
N THR A 474 -28.72 30.91 15.71
CA THR A 474 -28.25 32.29 15.55
C THR A 474 -26.87 32.51 16.17
N THR A 475 -26.55 31.80 17.25
CA THR A 475 -25.23 31.87 17.90
C THR A 475 -24.14 31.28 17.01
N ASP A 476 -24.38 30.11 16.40
CA ASP A 476 -23.41 29.47 15.50
C ASP A 476 -23.16 30.35 14.27
N ILE A 477 -24.23 30.86 13.66
CA ILE A 477 -24.14 31.79 12.51
C ILE A 477 -23.36 33.07 12.90
N MET A 478 -23.58 33.63 14.10
CA MET A 478 -22.84 34.79 14.58
C MET A 478 -21.35 34.51 14.79
N ASN A 479 -21.01 33.26 15.14
CA ASN A 479 -19.62 32.80 15.27
C ASN A 479 -18.98 32.46 13.92
N GLY A 480 -19.75 32.38 12.83
CA GLY A 480 -19.26 31.96 11.52
C GLY A 480 -19.30 30.45 11.30
N ASP A 481 -19.97 29.71 12.19
CA ASP A 481 -20.10 28.26 12.12
C ASP A 481 -21.35 27.88 11.31
N PHE A 482 -21.18 27.15 10.22
CA PHE A 482 -22.27 26.74 9.34
C PHE A 482 -22.22 25.23 9.11
N ARG A 483 -23.39 24.57 9.16
CA ARG A 483 -23.53 23.12 9.01
C ARG A 483 -24.51 22.76 7.91
N TRP A 484 -24.08 21.84 7.04
CA TRP A 484 -24.94 21.15 6.06
C TRP A 484 -25.00 19.68 6.42
N ASP A 485 -26.16 19.07 6.26
CA ASP A 485 -26.36 17.65 6.45
C ASP A 485 -26.60 16.98 5.08
N ILE A 486 -25.89 15.87 4.84
CA ILE A 486 -26.03 15.05 3.63
C ILE A 486 -26.47 13.65 4.06
N ALA A 487 -27.58 13.17 3.53
CA ALA A 487 -28.06 11.81 3.73
C ALA A 487 -27.97 11.03 2.42
N VAL A 488 -27.25 9.90 2.45
CA VAL A 488 -26.96 9.08 1.28
C VAL A 488 -27.15 7.59 1.57
N THR A 489 -27.43 6.84 0.51
CA THR A 489 -27.46 5.37 0.54
C THR A 489 -26.48 4.84 -0.49
N PRO A 490 -25.25 4.44 -0.10
CA PRO A 490 -24.30 3.80 -1.00
C PRO A 490 -24.88 2.51 -1.59
N THR A 491 -24.62 2.25 -2.87
CA THR A 491 -25.11 1.06 -3.57
C THR A 491 -24.37 -0.18 -3.03
N PRO A 492 -25.10 -1.19 -2.50
CA PRO A 492 -24.45 -2.40 -2.02
C PRO A 492 -23.92 -3.25 -3.18
N PRO A 493 -22.82 -4.00 -3.00
CA PRO A 493 -22.31 -4.92 -4.01
C PRO A 493 -23.26 -6.10 -4.20
N LEU A 494 -23.27 -6.70 -5.40
CA LEU A 494 -23.96 -7.96 -5.65
C LEU A 494 -23.17 -9.12 -4.99
N LYS A 495 -23.40 -9.37 -3.71
CA LYS A 495 -22.72 -10.42 -2.95
C LYS A 495 -23.14 -11.85 -3.33
N SER A 496 -24.42 -12.05 -3.62
CA SER A 496 -24.94 -13.36 -4.01
C SER A 496 -26.07 -13.24 -5.00
N ALA A 497 -26.08 -14.13 -6.00
CA ALA A 497 -27.18 -14.29 -6.92
C ALA A 497 -27.68 -15.75 -6.84
N SER A 498 -28.99 -15.94 -6.70
CA SER A 498 -29.61 -17.26 -6.66
C SER A 498 -30.64 -17.38 -7.75
N VAL A 499 -30.63 -18.49 -8.45
CA VAL A 499 -31.64 -18.83 -9.46
C VAL A 499 -32.31 -20.16 -9.06
N TYR A 500 -33.60 -20.17 -9.17
CA TYR A 500 -34.42 -21.39 -8.97
C TYR A 500 -34.92 -21.87 -10.33
N VAL A 501 -34.44 -23.00 -10.78
CA VAL A 501 -34.85 -23.61 -12.06
C VAL A 501 -35.84 -24.70 -11.75
N ALA A 502 -37.07 -24.57 -12.28
CA ALA A 502 -38.10 -25.58 -12.21
C ALA A 502 -38.27 -26.27 -13.57
N TYR A 503 -38.40 -27.56 -13.56
CA TYR A 503 -38.81 -28.32 -14.74
C TYR A 503 -40.26 -28.03 -15.06
N THR A 504 -40.58 -27.80 -16.36
CA THR A 504 -41.94 -27.69 -16.86
C THR A 504 -42.07 -28.55 -18.12
N ASP A 505 -43.20 -29.20 -18.27
CA ASP A 505 -43.59 -29.96 -19.47
C ASP A 505 -44.28 -29.08 -20.53
N ALA A 506 -44.53 -27.81 -20.22
CA ALA A 506 -45.21 -26.89 -21.13
C ALA A 506 -44.52 -26.74 -22.50
N GLY A 507 -43.18 -26.95 -22.55
CA GLY A 507 -42.43 -26.91 -23.82
C GLY A 507 -42.74 -28.09 -24.77
N PHE A 508 -43.39 -29.16 -24.29
CA PHE A 508 -43.79 -30.26 -25.16
C PHE A 508 -44.97 -29.93 -26.10
N SER A 509 -45.65 -28.80 -25.86
CA SER A 509 -46.67 -28.29 -26.79
C SER A 509 -46.15 -28.12 -28.22
N VAL A 510 -44.85 -27.83 -28.37
CA VAL A 510 -44.18 -27.68 -29.69
C VAL A 510 -44.32 -28.94 -30.57
N TYR A 511 -44.47 -30.12 -29.97
CA TYR A 511 -44.66 -31.38 -30.72
C TYR A 511 -46.08 -31.54 -31.25
N TYR A 512 -47.01 -30.72 -30.76
CA TYR A 512 -48.44 -30.76 -31.15
C TYR A 512 -48.82 -29.51 -31.99
N GLU A 513 -47.99 -28.48 -32.01
CA GLU A 513 -48.14 -27.30 -32.85
C GLU A 513 -47.56 -27.58 -34.25
N GLY A 514 -48.27 -28.22 -35.12
CA GLY A 514 -47.82 -28.50 -36.49
C GLY A 514 -48.46 -29.69 -37.16
N GLY A 515 -49.52 -30.22 -36.61
CA GLY A 515 -50.23 -31.38 -37.14
C GLY A 515 -51.61 -31.13 -37.72
N ASP A 516 -51.85 -29.94 -38.34
CA ASP A 516 -53.06 -29.70 -39.16
C ASP A 516 -52.69 -28.82 -40.37
N GLU A 517 -52.13 -29.43 -41.42
CA GLU A 517 -52.33 -29.06 -42.82
C GLU A 517 -52.55 -30.30 -43.69
#